data_464f0685461fb8275834deab7e7cdf68
#
_entry.id   464f0685461fb8275834deab7e7cdf68
#
_cell.length_a   1.000
_cell.length_b   1.000
_cell.length_c   1.000
_cell.angle_alpha   90.00
_cell.angle_beta   90.00
_cell.angle_gamma   90.00
#
_symmetry.space_group_name_H-M   'P 1'
#
loop_
_entity.id
_entity.type
_entity.pdbx_description
1 polymer ?
#
loop_
_entity_poly.entity_id
_entity_poly.type
_entity_poly.pdbx_seq_one_letter_code
_entity_poly.pdbx_strand_id
1 'polypeptide(L)'
;MDRPALLEMKNISKEFPGVKALDNVSLTVRPGTVHALMGENGAGKSTLMKCLFGIYSKDGGTITLEGKEVNFKSSKEALENGVAMVHQELNQALTRSVQDNLWLGRYPKVGGVMVSERMMRQRTKEIFENLEVKVNPLAIMSTMPVSQRQ
;
A
#
# COMPACT_ATOMS: atom_id res chain seq x y z
N MET A 1 7.83 28.34 -8.05
CA MET A 1 8.98 27.48 -7.71
C MET A 1 8.58 26.04 -7.97
N ASP A 2 9.27 25.41 -8.89
CA ASP A 2 9.00 24.01 -9.23
C ASP A 2 9.50 23.14 -8.07
N ARG A 3 8.57 22.55 -7.32
CA ARG A 3 8.95 21.62 -6.25
C ARG A 3 9.52 20.36 -6.90
N PRO A 4 10.62 19.79 -6.40
CA PRO A 4 11.15 18.54 -6.91
C PRO A 4 10.08 17.45 -6.85
N ALA A 5 10.14 16.51 -7.78
CA ALA A 5 9.20 15.38 -7.81
C ALA A 5 9.35 14.53 -6.54
N LEU A 6 8.21 14.10 -5.98
CA LEU A 6 8.18 13.14 -4.88
C LEU A 6 8.53 11.74 -5.39
N LEU A 7 7.92 11.37 -6.52
CA LEU A 7 8.12 10.10 -7.19
C LEU A 7 8.39 10.33 -8.67
N GLU A 8 9.43 9.72 -9.18
CA GLU A 8 9.69 9.61 -10.62
C GLU A 8 9.88 8.14 -10.99
N MET A 9 9.11 7.69 -11.95
CA MET A 9 9.29 6.41 -12.62
C MET A 9 9.68 6.71 -14.07
N LYS A 10 10.86 6.29 -14.50
CA LYS A 10 11.38 6.60 -15.84
C LYS A 10 11.61 5.33 -16.63
N ASN A 11 11.01 5.27 -17.82
CA ASN A 11 11.19 4.19 -18.80
C ASN A 11 10.93 2.80 -18.23
N ILE A 12 9.93 2.67 -17.36
CA ILE A 12 9.59 1.41 -16.72
C ILE A 12 9.08 0.42 -17.75
N SER A 13 9.71 -0.72 -17.80
CA SER A 13 9.31 -1.83 -18.64
C SER A 13 9.05 -3.07 -17.81
N LYS A 14 7.99 -3.81 -18.18
CA LYS A 14 7.64 -5.09 -17.57
C LYS A 14 7.03 -6.03 -18.58
N GLU A 15 7.60 -7.22 -18.68
CA GLU A 15 7.14 -8.28 -19.57
C GLU A 15 6.73 -9.50 -18.72
N PHE A 16 5.64 -10.13 -19.14
CA PHE A 16 5.19 -11.43 -18.67
C PHE A 16 5.20 -12.39 -19.86
N PRO A 17 5.21 -13.71 -19.63
CA PRO A 17 5.19 -14.67 -20.75
C PRO A 17 4.09 -14.36 -21.75
N GLY A 18 4.49 -13.95 -22.98
CA GLY A 18 3.61 -13.62 -24.08
C GLY A 18 2.97 -12.22 -24.03
N VAL A 19 3.23 -11.37 -23.01
CA VAL A 19 2.63 -10.04 -22.90
C VAL A 19 3.63 -9.01 -22.37
N LYS A 20 3.88 -7.95 -23.14
CA LYS A 20 4.59 -6.77 -22.69
C LYS A 20 3.60 -5.83 -22.00
N ALA A 21 3.55 -5.90 -20.67
CA ALA A 21 2.57 -5.17 -19.86
C ALA A 21 2.93 -3.69 -19.66
N LEU A 22 4.22 -3.35 -19.67
CA LEU A 22 4.73 -1.97 -19.65
C LEU A 22 5.85 -1.85 -20.67
N ASP A 23 5.81 -0.79 -21.46
CA ASP A 23 6.82 -0.47 -22.47
C ASP A 23 7.29 0.98 -22.33
N ASN A 24 8.44 1.19 -21.69
CA ASN A 24 9.05 2.49 -21.48
C ASN A 24 8.09 3.55 -20.86
N VAL A 25 7.27 3.12 -19.90
CA VAL A 25 6.27 3.98 -19.25
C VAL A 25 6.95 4.89 -18.24
N SER A 26 6.60 6.17 -18.25
CA SER A 26 7.11 7.15 -17.27
C SER A 26 5.96 7.83 -16.53
N LEU A 27 6.17 8.09 -15.23
CA LEU A 27 5.22 8.74 -14.35
C LEU A 27 5.99 9.67 -13.41
N THR A 28 5.49 10.89 -13.23
CA THR A 28 6.04 11.84 -12.25
C THR A 28 4.93 12.34 -11.34
N VAL A 29 5.13 12.22 -10.03
CA VAL A 29 4.17 12.69 -9.02
C VAL A 29 4.85 13.76 -8.14
N ARG A 30 4.16 14.87 -7.92
CA ARG A 30 4.64 15.97 -7.08
C ARG A 30 4.12 15.84 -5.65
N PRO A 31 4.86 16.32 -4.64
CA PRO A 31 4.41 16.27 -3.25
C PRO A 31 3.13 17.11 -3.04
N GLY A 32 2.23 16.61 -2.21
CA GLY A 32 0.99 17.29 -1.85
C GLY A 32 -0.05 17.34 -2.98
N THR A 33 0.05 16.49 -4.00
CA THR A 33 -0.89 16.43 -5.11
C THR A 33 -1.63 15.11 -5.18
N VAL A 34 -2.83 15.14 -5.76
CA VAL A 34 -3.54 13.94 -6.22
C VAL A 34 -3.26 13.76 -7.70
N HIS A 35 -2.71 12.60 -8.07
CA HIS A 35 -2.39 12.26 -9.45
C HIS A 35 -3.31 11.15 -9.96
N ALA A 36 -4.17 11.44 -10.94
CA ALA A 36 -5.05 10.45 -11.55
C ALA A 36 -4.33 9.69 -12.66
N LEU A 37 -4.25 8.38 -12.53
CA LEU A 37 -3.72 7.49 -13.56
C LEU A 37 -4.89 6.91 -14.37
N MET A 38 -5.10 7.41 -15.58
CA MET A 38 -6.23 7.06 -16.43
C MET A 38 -5.78 6.12 -17.57
N GLY A 39 -6.72 5.32 -18.08
CA GLY A 39 -6.51 4.40 -19.19
C GLY A 39 -7.50 3.24 -19.15
N GLU A 40 -7.61 2.51 -20.24
CA GLU A 40 -8.49 1.34 -20.39
C GLU A 40 -8.08 0.18 -19.48
N ASN A 41 -8.98 -0.80 -19.30
CA ASN A 41 -8.64 -2.03 -18.63
C ASN A 41 -7.56 -2.78 -19.42
N GLY A 42 -6.52 -3.24 -18.72
CA GLY A 42 -5.36 -3.86 -19.37
C GLY A 42 -4.24 -2.88 -19.76
N ALA A 43 -4.43 -1.55 -19.66
CA ALA A 43 -3.41 -0.55 -20.03
C ALA A 43 -2.17 -0.51 -19.14
N GLY A 44 -1.96 -1.49 -18.23
CA GLY A 44 -0.76 -1.58 -17.40
C GLY A 44 -0.76 -0.75 -16.11
N LYS A 45 -1.83 0.02 -15.82
CA LYS A 45 -1.91 0.87 -14.62
C LYS A 45 -1.59 0.14 -13.32
N SER A 46 -2.26 -0.98 -13.08
CA SER A 46 -2.05 -1.80 -11.87
C SER A 46 -0.67 -2.46 -11.87
N THR A 47 -0.13 -2.81 -13.04
CA THR A 47 1.23 -3.36 -13.18
C THR A 47 2.27 -2.33 -12.79
N LEU A 48 2.12 -1.08 -13.24
CA LEU A 48 3.01 0.03 -12.88
C LEU A 48 3.03 0.25 -11.35
N MET A 49 1.85 0.30 -10.71
CA MET A 49 1.74 0.43 -9.25
C MET A 49 2.30 -0.78 -8.50
N LYS A 50 2.11 -1.99 -9.02
CA LYS A 50 2.69 -3.20 -8.44
C LYS A 50 4.21 -3.26 -8.56
N CYS A 51 4.80 -2.67 -9.61
CA CYS A 51 6.24 -2.48 -9.72
C CYS A 51 6.76 -1.48 -8.67
N LEU A 52 6.06 -0.36 -8.47
CA LEU A 52 6.40 0.61 -7.43
C LEU A 52 6.34 -0.02 -6.03
N PHE A 53 5.32 -0.83 -5.77
CA PHE A 53 5.08 -1.46 -4.46
C PHE A 53 5.91 -2.74 -4.22
N GLY A 54 6.80 -3.12 -5.14
CA GLY A 54 7.68 -4.28 -4.99
C GLY A 54 6.96 -5.64 -5.06
N ILE A 55 5.74 -5.70 -5.61
CA ILE A 55 5.03 -6.95 -5.90
C ILE A 55 5.61 -7.58 -7.18
N TYR A 56 5.90 -6.74 -8.18
CA TYR A 56 6.57 -7.17 -9.39
C TYR A 56 7.94 -6.49 -9.51
N SER A 57 8.95 -7.24 -9.88
CA SER A 57 10.22 -6.65 -10.31
C SER A 57 10.05 -6.03 -11.69
N LYS A 58 10.49 -4.79 -11.86
CA LYS A 58 10.60 -4.16 -13.19
C LYS A 58 11.72 -4.82 -13.99
N ASP A 59 11.59 -4.88 -15.29
CA ASP A 59 12.61 -5.44 -16.19
C ASP A 59 13.54 -4.33 -16.73
N GLY A 60 13.07 -3.08 -16.72
CA GLY A 60 13.86 -1.90 -17.11
C GLY A 60 13.36 -0.62 -16.47
N GLY A 61 14.16 0.44 -16.63
CA GLY A 61 13.85 1.77 -16.11
C GLY A 61 14.29 1.98 -14.65
N THR A 62 14.04 3.18 -14.14
CA THR A 62 14.41 3.61 -12.79
C THR A 62 13.22 4.17 -12.03
N ILE A 63 13.19 3.92 -10.72
CA ILE A 63 12.21 4.50 -9.79
C ILE A 63 13.00 5.35 -8.79
N THR A 64 12.61 6.61 -8.66
CA THR A 64 13.21 7.55 -7.71
C THR A 64 12.15 8.07 -6.77
N LEU A 65 12.35 7.91 -5.48
CA LEU A 65 11.48 8.42 -4.42
C LEU A 65 12.24 9.44 -3.59
N GLU A 66 11.71 10.65 -3.45
CA GLU A 66 12.36 11.76 -2.73
C GLU A 66 13.82 12.00 -3.18
N GLY A 67 14.07 11.89 -4.48
CA GLY A 67 15.40 12.08 -5.07
C GLY A 67 16.35 10.90 -4.91
N LYS A 68 15.94 9.80 -4.27
CA LYS A 68 16.75 8.58 -4.11
C LYS A 68 16.24 7.48 -5.00
N GLU A 69 17.14 6.82 -5.71
CA GLU A 69 16.76 5.63 -6.48
C GLU A 69 16.37 4.48 -5.53
N VAL A 70 15.23 3.86 -5.82
CA VAL A 70 14.67 2.76 -5.04
C VAL A 70 14.33 1.57 -5.95
N ASN A 71 14.42 0.37 -5.39
CA ASN A 71 14.02 -0.86 -6.05
C ASN A 71 13.53 -1.86 -5.00
N PHE A 72 12.31 -1.68 -4.56
CA PHE A 72 11.72 -2.49 -3.49
C PHE A 72 11.54 -3.94 -3.94
N LYS A 73 12.02 -4.85 -3.13
CA LYS A 73 11.94 -6.30 -3.36
C LYS A 73 10.71 -6.95 -2.70
N SER A 74 9.98 -6.17 -1.93
CA SER A 74 8.78 -6.62 -1.24
C SER A 74 7.87 -5.45 -0.87
N SER A 75 6.57 -5.74 -0.71
CA SER A 75 5.59 -4.77 -0.22
C SER A 75 5.91 -4.25 1.18
N LYS A 76 6.57 -5.07 2.01
CA LYS A 76 7.04 -4.66 3.33
C LYS A 76 8.08 -3.55 3.23
N GLU A 77 9.07 -3.72 2.38
CA GLU A 77 10.13 -2.73 2.14
C GLU A 77 9.53 -1.42 1.59
N ALA A 78 8.58 -1.50 0.65
CA ALA A 78 7.87 -0.34 0.13
C ALA A 78 7.13 0.42 1.24
N LEU A 79 6.40 -0.29 2.13
CA LEU A 79 5.71 0.30 3.27
C LEU A 79 6.68 0.97 4.26
N GLU A 80 7.82 0.36 4.55
CA GLU A 80 8.85 0.92 5.45
C GLU A 80 9.48 2.20 4.87
N ASN A 81 9.42 2.36 3.54
CA ASN A 81 9.87 3.58 2.83
C ASN A 81 8.73 4.56 2.50
N GLY A 82 7.57 4.41 3.13
CA GLY A 82 6.46 5.37 3.01
C GLY A 82 5.54 5.17 1.79
N VAL A 83 5.74 4.11 1.00
CA VAL A 83 4.83 3.77 -0.10
C VAL A 83 3.76 2.82 0.41
N ALA A 84 2.49 3.21 0.33
CA ALA A 84 1.35 2.38 0.69
C ALA A 84 0.46 2.12 -0.53
N MET A 85 -0.22 1.00 -0.56
CA MET A 85 -1.13 0.62 -1.63
C MET A 85 -2.44 0.08 -1.05
N VAL A 86 -3.55 0.60 -1.55
CA VAL A 86 -4.88 0.04 -1.30
C VAL A 86 -5.22 -0.92 -2.42
N HIS A 87 -5.46 -2.19 -2.08
CA HIS A 87 -5.82 -3.21 -3.04
C HIS A 87 -7.31 -3.19 -3.34
N GLN A 88 -7.68 -3.61 -4.55
CA GLN A 88 -9.07 -3.73 -4.96
C GLN A 88 -9.79 -4.88 -4.24
N GLU A 89 -9.06 -5.95 -3.91
CA GLU A 89 -9.58 -7.12 -3.21
C GLU A 89 -9.41 -6.97 -1.69
N LEU A 90 -10.47 -7.34 -0.96
CA LEU A 90 -10.48 -7.33 0.50
C LEU A 90 -9.88 -8.64 1.02
N ASN A 91 -8.57 -8.68 1.22
CA ASN A 91 -7.86 -9.84 1.78
C ASN A 91 -7.86 -9.79 3.32
N GLN A 92 -9.03 -9.92 3.92
CA GLN A 92 -9.22 -9.82 5.36
C GLN A 92 -9.31 -11.20 6.02
N ALA A 93 -8.77 -11.31 7.23
CA ALA A 93 -8.96 -12.48 8.09
C ALA A 93 -10.35 -12.41 8.74
N LEU A 94 -11.38 -12.97 8.06
CA LEU A 94 -12.79 -12.83 8.44
C LEU A 94 -13.11 -13.39 9.83
N THR A 95 -12.35 -14.37 10.31
CA THR A 95 -12.53 -14.99 11.64
C THR A 95 -11.85 -14.21 12.77
N ARG A 96 -11.15 -13.13 12.45
CA ARG A 96 -10.44 -12.30 13.40
C ARG A 96 -11.16 -10.99 13.64
N SER A 97 -10.80 -10.30 14.74
CA SER A 97 -11.35 -8.99 15.06
C SER A 97 -10.86 -7.90 14.09
N VAL A 98 -11.54 -6.77 14.09
CA VAL A 98 -11.12 -5.57 13.33
C VAL A 98 -9.72 -5.14 13.74
N GLN A 99 -9.44 -5.07 15.06
CA GLN A 99 -8.10 -4.69 15.52
C GLN A 99 -7.02 -5.71 15.11
N ASP A 100 -7.32 -7.02 15.09
CA ASP A 100 -6.35 -8.02 14.63
C ASP A 100 -6.02 -7.83 13.15
N ASN A 101 -7.01 -7.54 12.32
CA ASN A 101 -6.81 -7.24 10.91
C ASN A 101 -5.99 -5.97 10.69
N LEU A 102 -6.23 -4.92 11.49
CA LEU A 102 -5.50 -3.66 11.41
C LEU A 102 -4.00 -3.85 11.74
N TRP A 103 -3.69 -4.70 12.70
CA TRP A 103 -2.33 -4.94 13.18
C TRP A 103 -1.68 -6.19 12.60
N LEU A 104 -2.31 -6.86 11.65
CA LEU A 104 -1.78 -8.09 11.04
C LEU A 104 -0.36 -7.86 10.49
N GLY A 105 0.59 -8.67 10.98
CA GLY A 105 2.01 -8.56 10.63
C GLY A 105 2.78 -7.42 11.32
N ARG A 106 2.10 -6.50 12.06
CA ARG A 106 2.72 -5.34 12.73
C ARG A 106 2.25 -5.17 14.17
N TYR A 107 2.04 -6.25 14.88
CA TYR A 107 1.55 -6.24 16.26
C TYR A 107 2.43 -5.38 17.18
N PRO A 108 1.86 -4.43 17.97
CA PRO A 108 2.58 -3.72 18.99
C PRO A 108 3.16 -4.68 20.04
N LYS A 109 4.44 -4.54 20.34
CA LYS A 109 5.15 -5.42 21.25
C LYS A 109 5.66 -4.64 22.46
N VAL A 110 5.62 -5.29 23.63
CA VAL A 110 6.30 -4.84 24.86
C VAL A 110 7.61 -5.62 24.96
N GLY A 111 8.71 -4.91 25.24
CA GLY A 111 10.04 -5.52 25.31
C GLY A 111 10.52 -6.17 24.01
N GLY A 112 9.91 -5.82 22.88
CA GLY A 112 10.27 -6.36 21.55
C GLY A 112 9.76 -7.78 21.25
N VAL A 113 9.21 -8.50 22.23
CA VAL A 113 8.85 -9.92 22.12
C VAL A 113 7.34 -10.15 22.30
N MET A 114 6.73 -9.62 23.35
CA MET A 114 5.34 -9.91 23.69
C MET A 114 4.37 -8.96 23.04
N VAL A 115 3.36 -9.51 22.34
CA VAL A 115 2.24 -8.73 21.78
C VAL A 115 1.43 -8.11 22.90
N SER A 116 1.14 -6.82 22.81
CA SER A 116 0.35 -6.08 23.79
C SER A 116 -1.05 -5.77 23.27
N GLU A 117 -2.04 -6.54 23.67
CA GLU A 117 -3.44 -6.28 23.36
C GLU A 117 -3.94 -4.92 23.85
N ARG A 118 -3.44 -4.47 25.01
CA ARG A 118 -3.77 -3.14 25.55
C ARG A 118 -3.29 -2.03 24.62
N MET A 119 -2.06 -2.11 24.14
CA MET A 119 -1.51 -1.13 23.18
C MET A 119 -2.23 -1.20 21.84
N MET A 120 -2.55 -2.41 21.38
CA MET A 120 -3.35 -2.59 20.15
C MET A 120 -4.68 -1.86 20.27
N ARG A 121 -5.42 -2.12 21.34
CA ARG A 121 -6.74 -1.50 21.58
C ARG A 121 -6.65 0.01 21.67
N GLN A 122 -5.68 0.54 22.42
CA GLN A 122 -5.51 1.98 22.56
C GLN A 122 -5.20 2.64 21.22
N ARG A 123 -4.20 2.15 20.49
CA ARG A 123 -3.80 2.70 19.19
C ARG A 123 -4.90 2.55 18.13
N THR A 124 -5.66 1.46 18.16
CA THR A 124 -6.81 1.28 17.27
C THR A 124 -7.87 2.33 17.51
N LYS A 125 -8.17 2.64 18.78
CA LYS A 125 -9.10 3.71 19.13
C LYS A 125 -8.62 5.07 18.63
N GLU A 126 -7.37 5.41 18.88
CA GLU A 126 -6.75 6.66 18.42
C GLU A 126 -6.85 6.82 16.88
N ILE A 127 -6.57 5.74 16.13
CA ILE A 127 -6.70 5.72 14.66
C ILE A 127 -8.17 5.95 14.26
N PHE A 128 -9.11 5.27 14.89
CA PHE A 128 -10.53 5.37 14.55
C PHE A 128 -11.11 6.74 14.92
N GLU A 129 -10.69 7.33 16.02
CA GLU A 129 -11.05 8.69 16.42
C GLU A 129 -10.53 9.71 15.40
N ASN A 130 -9.27 9.61 15.00
CA ASN A 130 -8.66 10.49 14.00
C ASN A 130 -9.30 10.39 12.60
N LEU A 131 -9.82 9.21 12.26
CA LEU A 131 -10.48 8.95 10.97
C LEU A 131 -12.00 9.07 11.04
N GLU A 132 -12.55 9.44 12.22
CA GLU A 132 -13.99 9.51 12.49
C GLU A 132 -14.74 8.19 12.20
N VAL A 133 -14.05 7.05 12.34
CA VAL A 133 -14.59 5.71 12.09
C VAL A 133 -15.32 5.20 13.34
N LYS A 134 -16.61 4.91 13.20
CA LYS A 134 -17.48 4.39 14.28
C LYS A 134 -17.62 2.87 14.17
N VAL A 135 -16.54 2.14 14.44
CA VAL A 135 -16.51 0.67 14.41
C VAL A 135 -15.97 0.14 15.73
N ASN A 136 -16.56 -0.94 16.24
CA ASN A 136 -16.02 -1.62 17.42
C ASN A 136 -14.73 -2.39 17.05
N PRO A 137 -13.57 -2.05 17.64
CA PRO A 137 -12.31 -2.74 17.36
C PRO A 137 -12.34 -4.25 17.60
N LEU A 138 -13.19 -4.71 18.51
CA LEU A 138 -13.32 -6.13 18.89
C LEU A 138 -14.37 -6.88 18.06
N ALA A 139 -15.10 -6.21 17.18
CA ALA A 139 -16.05 -6.88 16.29
C ALA A 139 -15.31 -7.89 15.38
N ILE A 140 -15.91 -9.05 15.18
CA ILE A 140 -15.38 -10.04 14.25
C ILE A 140 -15.71 -9.60 12.82
N MET A 141 -14.72 -9.63 11.94
CA MET A 141 -14.87 -9.13 10.56
C MET A 141 -16.02 -9.79 9.80
N SER A 142 -16.26 -11.10 9.98
CA SER A 142 -17.34 -11.81 9.30
C SER A 142 -18.75 -11.34 9.67
N THR A 143 -18.92 -10.72 10.86
CA THR A 143 -20.21 -10.20 11.31
C THR A 143 -20.55 -8.81 10.78
N MET A 144 -19.61 -8.17 10.11
CA MET A 144 -19.75 -6.82 9.59
C MET A 144 -20.21 -6.83 8.12
N PRO A 145 -21.07 -5.87 7.71
CA PRO A 145 -21.40 -5.69 6.30
C PRO A 145 -20.16 -5.30 5.48
N VAL A 146 -20.15 -5.68 4.20
CA VAL A 146 -19.01 -5.43 3.30
C VAL A 146 -18.61 -3.96 3.26
N SER A 147 -19.60 -3.05 3.26
CA SER A 147 -19.39 -1.59 3.26
C SER A 147 -18.64 -1.06 4.51
N GLN A 148 -18.71 -1.77 5.63
CA GLN A 148 -17.99 -1.39 6.86
C GLN A 148 -16.61 -2.05 6.93
N ARG A 149 -16.36 -3.05 6.08
CA ARG A 149 -15.07 -3.74 6.01
C ARG A 149 -14.09 -3.09 5.06
N GLN A 150 -14.57 -2.20 4.18
CA GLN A 150 -13.75 -1.38 3.27
C GLN A 150 -13.20 -0.14 3.97
#